data_d7cd45c9984fbdc36057490387971143
#
_entry.id   d7cd45c9984fbdc36057490387971143
#
_cell.length_a   1.000
_cell.length_b   1.000
_cell.length_c   1.000
_cell.angle_alpha   90.00
_cell.angle_beta   90.00
_cell.angle_gamma   90.00
#
_symmetry.space_group_name_H-M   'P 1'
#
loop_
_entity.id
_entity.type
_entity.pdbx_description
1 polymer ?
#
loop_
_entity_poly.entity_id
_entity_poly.type
_entity_poly.pdbx_seq_one_letter_code
_entity_poly.pdbx_strand_id
1 'polypeptide(L)'
;MGQDGFSWFIGVVEDRNDPKKASRVRVRCLGYHTTDIQEIPTEDLPWATVMMPVTAGANSGIGMSPHFLIEGTWVVGFFRDPAKQEPVIMGALPGMNTTSPSEFTIASSSETGGQSKGGGFKDPNGKYPTELYLDIADTNLLAQEAFDTHPSKSIKDAKDSWSTASGSAEQPATTQSSAKYPTNHVFETESGHYVEFDDTAGNERIHLFHKKGTFIEIDSAGNVIIKTVGNVTNIVAGNMDTYVKGNYSVSAGGNIDIYAKGNLTEKVDGNVKITVKGNVESAITGSLTEEVTMDVKQDYKVNLTTTIGALGSIKASAAMVVGGSSISFN
;
A
#
# COMPACT_ATOMS: atom_id res chain seq x y z
N MET A 1 -15.37 29.73 -30.91
CA MET A 1 -15.73 28.39 -31.47
C MET A 1 -16.56 28.68 -32.70
N GLY A 2 -16.10 28.16 -33.84
CA GLY A 2 -16.72 28.47 -35.12
C GLY A 2 -18.07 27.81 -35.29
N GLN A 3 -18.92 28.44 -36.10
CA GLN A 3 -20.21 27.92 -36.50
C GLN A 3 -20.13 26.69 -37.42
N ASP A 4 -18.91 26.36 -37.90
CA ASP A 4 -18.61 25.31 -38.89
C ASP A 4 -18.35 23.92 -38.28
N GLY A 5 -18.59 23.74 -36.99
CA GLY A 5 -18.35 22.49 -36.26
C GLY A 5 -16.92 22.31 -35.77
N PHE A 6 -16.66 21.19 -35.10
CA PHE A 6 -15.32 20.85 -34.57
C PHE A 6 -14.49 20.10 -35.60
N SER A 7 -13.23 20.50 -35.78
CA SER A 7 -12.24 19.68 -36.49
C SER A 7 -11.66 18.65 -35.54
N TRP A 8 -12.06 17.41 -35.67
CA TRP A 8 -11.64 16.30 -34.83
C TRP A 8 -10.27 15.80 -35.25
N PHE A 9 -9.51 15.27 -34.32
CA PHE A 9 -8.28 14.55 -34.57
C PHE A 9 -8.12 13.32 -33.69
N ILE A 10 -7.33 12.38 -34.18
CA ILE A 10 -6.65 11.37 -33.37
C ILE A 10 -5.17 11.77 -33.35
N GLY A 11 -4.51 11.57 -32.24
CA GLY A 11 -3.10 11.95 -32.12
C GLY A 11 -2.36 11.13 -31.08
N VAL A 12 -1.05 11.37 -31.03
CA VAL A 12 -0.13 10.72 -30.08
C VAL A 12 0.50 11.77 -29.19
N VAL A 13 0.51 11.54 -27.89
CA VAL A 13 1.20 12.40 -26.92
C VAL A 13 2.71 12.22 -27.08
N GLU A 14 3.45 13.31 -27.27
CA GLU A 14 4.91 13.30 -27.40
C GLU A 14 5.63 13.98 -26.25
N ASP A 15 5.01 14.92 -25.55
CA ASP A 15 5.60 15.62 -24.41
C ASP A 15 4.53 16.05 -23.43
N ARG A 16 4.75 15.79 -22.15
CA ARG A 16 3.88 16.19 -21.03
C ARG A 16 4.54 17.17 -20.05
N ASN A 17 5.77 17.59 -20.32
CA ASN A 17 6.54 18.47 -19.45
C ASN A 17 6.16 19.94 -19.67
N ASP A 18 4.90 20.29 -19.45
CA ASP A 18 4.36 21.63 -19.63
C ASP A 18 5.12 22.65 -18.76
N PRO A 19 5.84 23.63 -19.37
CA PRO A 19 6.60 24.62 -18.62
C PRO A 19 5.71 25.55 -17.75
N LYS A 20 4.42 25.66 -18.09
CA LYS A 20 3.44 26.41 -17.29
C LYS A 20 2.81 25.59 -16.18
N LYS A 21 3.12 24.27 -16.10
CA LYS A 21 2.51 23.34 -15.13
C LYS A 21 0.98 23.38 -15.13
N ALA A 22 0.38 23.59 -16.32
CA ALA A 22 -1.06 23.68 -16.52
C ALA A 22 -1.68 22.36 -17.01
N SER A 23 -0.98 21.24 -16.82
CA SER A 23 -1.41 19.90 -17.24
C SER A 23 -1.73 19.80 -18.74
N ARG A 24 -0.97 20.51 -19.59
CA ARG A 24 -1.06 20.40 -21.04
C ARG A 24 -0.04 19.36 -21.55
N VAL A 25 -0.31 18.84 -22.72
CA VAL A 25 0.61 17.92 -23.42
C VAL A 25 0.82 18.38 -24.85
N ARG A 26 1.93 17.99 -25.47
CA ARG A 26 2.13 18.16 -26.92
C ARG A 26 1.66 16.90 -27.60
N VAL A 27 0.85 17.10 -28.64
CA VAL A 27 0.22 16.00 -29.39
C VAL A 27 0.51 16.15 -30.86
N ARG A 28 1.04 15.11 -31.48
CA ARG A 28 1.10 15.00 -32.93
C ARG A 28 -0.25 14.54 -33.44
N CYS A 29 -0.99 15.49 -34.03
CA CYS A 29 -2.34 15.25 -34.55
C CYS A 29 -2.28 14.65 -35.94
N LEU A 30 -2.84 13.43 -36.12
CA LEU A 30 -2.81 12.69 -37.38
C LEU A 30 -3.55 13.43 -38.49
N GLY A 31 -2.92 13.52 -39.66
CA GLY A 31 -3.50 14.21 -40.81
C GLY A 31 -3.42 15.74 -40.78
N TYR A 32 -2.95 16.32 -39.67
CA TYR A 32 -2.74 17.76 -39.51
C TYR A 32 -1.23 18.10 -39.35
N HIS A 33 -0.51 17.30 -38.57
CA HIS A 33 0.94 17.43 -38.44
C HIS A 33 1.61 16.35 -39.28
N THR A 34 2.74 16.69 -39.89
CA THR A 34 3.58 15.71 -40.61
C THR A 34 4.07 14.64 -39.62
N THR A 35 4.29 13.44 -40.19
CA THR A 35 4.92 12.32 -39.46
C THR A 35 6.42 12.47 -39.33
N ASP A 36 7.02 13.38 -40.09
CA ASP A 36 8.44 13.67 -40.04
C ASP A 36 8.76 14.60 -38.88
N ILE A 37 9.46 14.05 -37.88
CA ILE A 37 9.92 14.81 -36.71
C ILE A 37 10.93 15.89 -37.09
N GLN A 38 11.64 15.73 -38.19
CA GLN A 38 12.62 16.72 -38.65
C GLN A 38 11.92 17.95 -39.24
N GLU A 39 10.74 17.78 -39.85
CA GLU A 39 9.95 18.90 -40.38
C GLU A 39 9.18 19.63 -39.27
N ILE A 40 8.57 18.89 -38.34
CA ILE A 40 7.93 19.46 -37.17
C ILE A 40 8.45 18.73 -35.95
N PRO A 41 9.49 19.25 -35.27
CA PRO A 41 9.98 18.69 -34.00
C PRO A 41 8.93 18.70 -32.90
N THR A 42 9.08 17.83 -31.91
CA THR A 42 8.14 17.73 -30.76
C THR A 42 8.00 19.07 -30.04
N GLU A 43 9.08 19.83 -29.92
CA GLU A 43 9.10 21.15 -29.28
C GLU A 43 8.30 22.23 -30.04
N ASP A 44 8.00 22.02 -31.31
CA ASP A 44 7.21 22.94 -32.13
C ASP A 44 5.72 22.58 -32.18
N LEU A 45 5.35 21.40 -31.66
CA LEU A 45 3.95 21.02 -31.57
C LEU A 45 3.20 21.94 -30.59
N PRO A 46 1.93 22.30 -30.89
CA PRO A 46 1.13 23.13 -29.98
C PRO A 46 0.77 22.36 -28.69
N TRP A 47 0.70 23.10 -27.58
CA TRP A 47 0.26 22.56 -26.31
C TRP A 47 -1.25 22.33 -26.30
N ALA A 48 -1.66 21.08 -26.20
CA ALA A 48 -3.04 20.66 -26.07
C ALA A 48 -3.54 20.80 -24.63
N THR A 49 -4.71 21.37 -24.46
CA THR A 49 -5.44 21.34 -23.18
C THR A 49 -6.11 19.99 -22.99
N VAL A 50 -5.99 19.39 -21.84
CA VAL A 50 -6.68 18.14 -21.51
C VAL A 50 -8.05 18.44 -20.88
N MET A 51 -9.11 17.91 -21.45
CA MET A 51 -10.44 18.00 -20.87
C MET A 51 -10.56 17.03 -19.70
N MET A 52 -10.88 17.54 -18.54
CA MET A 52 -11.09 16.74 -17.34
C MET A 52 -12.55 16.31 -17.22
N PRO A 53 -12.86 15.17 -16.61
CA PRO A 53 -14.24 14.78 -16.36
C PRO A 53 -14.95 15.79 -15.43
N VAL A 54 -16.26 15.90 -15.55
CA VAL A 54 -17.06 16.85 -14.74
C VAL A 54 -16.95 16.61 -13.23
N THR A 55 -16.49 15.44 -12.82
CA THR A 55 -16.21 15.07 -11.42
C THR A 55 -14.90 15.63 -10.90
N ALA A 56 -14.06 16.23 -11.77
CA ALA A 56 -12.72 16.72 -11.39
C ALA A 56 -12.70 18.22 -11.12
N GLY A 57 -13.73 18.95 -11.02
CA GLY A 57 -13.75 20.37 -10.69
C GLY A 57 -12.90 21.29 -11.61
N ALA A 58 -11.62 21.03 -11.72
CA ALA A 58 -10.62 21.72 -12.56
C ALA A 58 -10.60 23.26 -12.38
N ASN A 59 -10.78 23.73 -11.15
CA ASN A 59 -10.79 25.15 -10.83
C ASN A 59 -9.93 25.42 -9.58
N SER A 60 -8.97 26.31 -9.70
CA SER A 60 -8.06 26.71 -8.61
C SER A 60 -7.35 25.54 -7.94
N GLY A 61 -7.01 24.48 -8.70
CA GLY A 61 -6.37 23.27 -8.20
C GLY A 61 -7.30 22.28 -7.51
N ILE A 62 -8.61 22.54 -7.50
CA ILE A 62 -9.61 21.60 -6.96
C ILE A 62 -9.92 20.53 -8.02
N GLY A 63 -9.91 19.27 -7.62
CA GLY A 63 -10.18 18.11 -8.45
C GLY A 63 -8.96 17.27 -8.76
N MET A 64 -8.99 16.51 -9.85
CA MET A 64 -7.88 15.66 -10.29
C MET A 64 -6.89 16.48 -11.12
N SER A 65 -5.60 16.47 -10.75
CA SER A 65 -4.53 17.11 -11.49
C SER A 65 -3.16 16.63 -10.97
N PRO A 66 -2.20 16.32 -11.84
CA PRO A 66 -2.29 16.27 -13.30
C PRO A 66 -3.08 15.04 -13.79
N HIS A 67 -3.27 14.95 -15.13
CA HIS A 67 -3.83 13.76 -15.77
C HIS A 67 -2.79 12.62 -15.85
N PHE A 68 -3.23 11.43 -16.30
CA PHE A 68 -2.39 10.24 -16.46
C PHE A 68 -1.88 10.01 -17.90
N LEU A 69 -2.01 10.99 -18.79
CA LEU A 69 -1.46 10.87 -20.15
C LEU A 69 0.07 10.84 -20.09
N ILE A 70 0.64 9.81 -20.65
CA ILE A 70 2.09 9.63 -20.82
C ILE A 70 2.46 9.73 -22.30
N GLU A 71 3.74 9.91 -22.60
CA GLU A 71 4.25 9.89 -23.97
C GLU A 71 3.91 8.55 -24.63
N GLY A 72 3.45 8.60 -25.88
CA GLY A 72 2.94 7.44 -26.63
C GLY A 72 1.45 7.14 -26.42
N THR A 73 0.77 7.81 -25.50
CA THR A 73 -0.68 7.64 -25.37
C THR A 73 -1.40 8.16 -26.61
N TRP A 74 -2.26 7.32 -27.18
CA TRP A 74 -3.15 7.74 -28.26
C TRP A 74 -4.37 8.44 -27.68
N VAL A 75 -4.72 9.55 -28.30
CA VAL A 75 -5.79 10.44 -27.82
C VAL A 75 -6.74 10.84 -28.94
N VAL A 76 -7.98 11.12 -28.59
CA VAL A 76 -8.96 11.77 -29.44
C VAL A 76 -9.25 13.16 -28.93
N GLY A 77 -9.40 14.11 -29.83
CA GLY A 77 -9.66 15.50 -29.47
C GLY A 77 -10.20 16.33 -30.63
N PHE A 78 -10.24 17.63 -30.43
CA PHE A 78 -10.66 18.59 -31.44
C PHE A 78 -9.86 19.89 -31.35
N PHE A 79 -9.82 20.64 -32.43
CA PHE A 79 -9.24 21.98 -32.44
C PHE A 79 -10.30 23.02 -32.10
N ARG A 80 -9.96 23.93 -31.21
CA ARG A 80 -10.83 25.01 -30.76
C ARG A 80 -10.79 26.23 -31.70
N ASP A 81 -9.78 26.29 -32.54
CA ASP A 81 -9.49 27.39 -33.47
C ASP A 81 -9.40 26.89 -34.93
N PRO A 82 -9.71 27.76 -35.94
CA PRO A 82 -9.59 27.43 -37.35
C PRO A 82 -8.13 27.19 -37.80
N ALA A 83 -7.17 27.84 -37.13
CA ALA A 83 -5.76 27.70 -37.40
C ALA A 83 -5.14 26.41 -36.87
N LYS A 84 -5.92 25.62 -36.10
CA LYS A 84 -5.53 24.32 -35.52
C LYS A 84 -4.31 24.39 -34.59
N GLN A 85 -4.19 25.53 -33.89
CA GLN A 85 -3.13 25.77 -32.91
C GLN A 85 -3.57 25.56 -31.46
N GLU A 86 -4.87 25.36 -31.24
CA GLU A 86 -5.47 25.17 -29.91
C GLU A 86 -6.14 23.78 -29.81
N PRO A 87 -5.36 22.69 -29.75
CA PRO A 87 -5.94 21.36 -29.58
C PRO A 87 -6.48 21.14 -28.17
N VAL A 88 -7.58 20.41 -28.08
CA VAL A 88 -8.21 19.96 -26.82
C VAL A 88 -8.34 18.45 -26.89
N ILE A 89 -7.80 17.75 -25.89
CA ILE A 89 -7.92 16.31 -25.76
C ILE A 89 -9.17 15.99 -24.95
N MET A 90 -9.99 15.09 -25.48
CA MET A 90 -11.20 14.60 -24.83
C MET A 90 -11.01 13.30 -24.07
N GLY A 91 -10.10 12.42 -24.56
CA GLY A 91 -9.85 11.14 -23.91
C GLY A 91 -8.69 10.39 -24.55
N ALA A 92 -8.25 9.35 -23.87
CA ALA A 92 -7.29 8.39 -24.37
C ALA A 92 -8.01 7.27 -25.15
N LEU A 93 -7.32 6.71 -26.14
CA LEU A 93 -7.75 5.55 -26.90
C LEU A 93 -6.88 4.35 -26.51
N PRO A 94 -7.41 3.34 -25.83
CA PRO A 94 -6.65 2.15 -25.48
C PRO A 94 -6.32 1.37 -26.75
N GLY A 95 -5.11 0.80 -26.78
CA GLY A 95 -4.66 -0.08 -27.84
C GLY A 95 -5.26 -1.48 -27.72
N MET A 96 -5.16 -2.24 -28.80
CA MET A 96 -5.49 -3.67 -28.79
C MET A 96 -4.25 -4.50 -28.97
N ASN A 97 -4.03 -5.46 -28.09
CA ASN A 97 -2.99 -6.45 -28.25
C ASN A 97 -3.48 -7.59 -29.17
N THR A 98 -2.61 -8.07 -30.06
CA THR A 98 -2.84 -9.24 -30.90
C THR A 98 -2.33 -10.54 -30.29
N THR A 99 -1.51 -10.46 -29.25
CA THR A 99 -0.99 -11.60 -28.51
C THR A 99 -1.77 -11.82 -27.23
N SER A 100 -1.89 -13.08 -26.81
CA SER A 100 -2.56 -13.43 -25.56
C SER A 100 -1.77 -12.83 -24.38
N PRO A 101 -2.45 -12.32 -23.32
CA PRO A 101 -1.75 -11.81 -22.13
C PRO A 101 -0.79 -12.82 -21.49
N SER A 102 -1.05 -14.12 -21.66
CA SER A 102 -0.18 -15.20 -21.15
C SER A 102 1.15 -15.34 -21.91
N GLU A 103 1.25 -14.79 -23.12
CA GLU A 103 2.46 -14.82 -23.95
C GLU A 103 3.31 -13.57 -23.78
N PHE A 104 2.82 -12.66 -22.98
CA PHE A 104 3.46 -11.36 -22.75
C PHE A 104 4.60 -11.49 -21.73
N THR A 105 5.84 -11.47 -22.21
CA THR A 105 7.03 -11.36 -21.35
C THR A 105 7.41 -9.89 -21.25
N ILE A 106 7.24 -9.28 -20.08
CA ILE A 106 7.81 -7.96 -19.82
C ILE A 106 9.32 -8.11 -19.87
N ALA A 107 9.93 -7.66 -20.95
CA ALA A 107 11.37 -7.50 -20.97
C ALA A 107 11.72 -6.50 -19.86
N SER A 108 12.27 -7.00 -18.76
CA SER A 108 12.77 -6.18 -17.66
C SER A 108 13.99 -5.42 -18.20
N SER A 109 13.76 -4.22 -18.72
CA SER A 109 14.85 -3.27 -18.87
C SER A 109 15.21 -2.81 -17.47
N SER A 110 16.36 -3.21 -17.00
CA SER A 110 16.89 -2.97 -15.65
C SER A 110 17.11 -1.48 -15.31
N GLU A 111 16.77 -0.57 -16.17
CA GLU A 111 17.06 0.86 -16.00
C GLU A 111 15.84 1.77 -15.80
N THR A 112 14.64 1.29 -16.01
CA THR A 112 13.42 2.07 -15.74
C THR A 112 12.34 1.17 -15.16
N GLY A 113 12.38 1.01 -13.86
CA GLY A 113 11.43 0.24 -13.05
C GLY A 113 10.19 -0.28 -13.77
N GLY A 114 10.26 -1.50 -14.24
CA GLY A 114 9.25 -2.40 -14.78
C GLY A 114 7.88 -1.81 -15.14
N GLN A 115 7.82 -0.89 -16.08
CA GLN A 115 6.55 -0.35 -16.54
C GLN A 115 6.05 -1.14 -17.72
N SER A 116 4.86 -1.69 -17.59
CA SER A 116 4.03 -2.08 -18.70
C SER A 116 3.71 -0.82 -19.51
N LYS A 117 4.44 -0.59 -20.59
CA LYS A 117 4.18 0.53 -21.47
C LYS A 117 3.13 0.08 -22.49
N GLY A 118 1.91 0.63 -22.37
CA GLY A 118 0.82 0.34 -23.28
C GLY A 118 1.17 0.63 -24.73
N GLY A 119 0.72 -0.21 -25.66
CA GLY A 119 0.99 -0.10 -27.08
C GLY A 119 0.20 0.98 -27.80
N GLY A 120 -0.72 1.61 -27.11
CA GLY A 120 -1.60 2.59 -27.74
C GLY A 120 -2.38 2.04 -28.93
N PHE A 121 -2.91 2.91 -29.74
CA PHE A 121 -3.58 2.56 -30.98
C PHE A 121 -2.54 2.09 -32.01
N LYS A 122 -2.71 0.90 -32.60
CA LYS A 122 -1.74 0.37 -33.58
C LYS A 122 -1.50 1.34 -34.73
N ASP A 123 -0.26 1.64 -34.98
CA ASP A 123 0.20 2.26 -36.23
C ASP A 123 0.84 1.19 -37.12
N PRO A 124 0.05 0.44 -37.92
CA PRO A 124 0.55 -0.72 -38.68
C PRO A 124 1.57 -0.35 -39.75
N ASN A 125 1.70 0.94 -40.11
CA ASN A 125 2.60 1.42 -41.10
C ASN A 125 3.86 2.12 -40.53
N GLY A 126 3.99 2.14 -39.19
CA GLY A 126 5.10 2.80 -38.51
C GLY A 126 5.23 4.28 -38.85
N LYS A 127 4.10 4.96 -39.07
CA LYS A 127 4.02 6.28 -39.67
C LYS A 127 4.24 7.41 -38.64
N TYR A 128 4.02 7.09 -37.38
CA TYR A 128 4.08 8.05 -36.28
C TYR A 128 5.07 7.58 -35.23
N PRO A 129 5.65 8.47 -34.43
CA PRO A 129 6.67 8.12 -33.44
C PRO A 129 6.05 7.39 -32.22
N THR A 130 5.68 6.14 -32.43
CA THR A 130 5.08 5.25 -31.43
C THR A 130 5.99 4.08 -31.07
N GLU A 131 7.25 4.12 -31.49
CA GLU A 131 8.20 3.00 -31.45
C GLU A 131 8.43 2.37 -30.09
N LEU A 132 8.17 3.10 -29.01
CA LEU A 132 8.38 2.61 -27.65
C LEU A 132 7.20 1.77 -27.09
N TYR A 133 6.10 1.65 -27.81
CA TYR A 133 4.80 1.18 -27.30
C TYR A 133 4.09 0.18 -28.16
N LEU A 134 4.77 -0.44 -29.12
CA LEU A 134 4.21 -1.42 -30.04
C LEU A 134 3.93 -2.75 -29.30
N ASP A 135 2.77 -3.33 -29.60
CA ASP A 135 2.34 -4.68 -29.24
C ASP A 135 1.90 -4.98 -27.79
N ILE A 136 1.67 -3.97 -26.96
CA ILE A 136 1.14 -4.16 -25.61
C ILE A 136 -0.30 -3.62 -25.55
N ALA A 137 -1.20 -4.38 -24.97
CA ALA A 137 -2.55 -3.88 -24.69
C ALA A 137 -2.50 -2.79 -23.62
N ASP A 138 -3.25 -1.71 -23.81
CA ASP A 138 -3.32 -0.60 -22.84
C ASP A 138 -4.17 -0.93 -21.61
N THR A 139 -4.87 -2.06 -21.63
CA THR A 139 -5.60 -2.53 -20.44
C THR A 139 -4.60 -3.04 -19.41
N ASN A 140 -4.77 -2.65 -18.16
CA ASN A 140 -3.89 -3.05 -17.06
C ASN A 140 -3.77 -4.58 -16.94
N LEU A 141 -2.57 -5.09 -16.68
CA LEU A 141 -2.31 -6.53 -16.58
C LEU A 141 -3.15 -7.24 -15.53
N LEU A 142 -3.39 -6.60 -14.38
CA LEU A 142 -4.23 -7.18 -13.33
C LEU A 142 -5.69 -7.26 -13.78
N ALA A 143 -6.17 -6.24 -14.52
CA ALA A 143 -7.51 -6.25 -15.10
C ALA A 143 -7.67 -7.29 -16.22
N GLN A 144 -6.59 -7.72 -16.87
CA GLN A 144 -6.57 -8.73 -17.93
C GLN A 144 -6.37 -10.17 -17.41
N GLU A 145 -6.43 -10.42 -16.11
CA GLU A 145 -6.11 -11.72 -15.49
C GLU A 145 -4.63 -12.14 -15.65
N ALA A 146 -3.75 -11.22 -16.06
CA ALA A 146 -2.32 -11.48 -16.27
C ALA A 146 -1.49 -11.26 -15.00
N PHE A 147 -2.01 -11.67 -13.84
CA PHE A 147 -1.36 -11.50 -12.55
C PHE A 147 0.05 -12.11 -12.48
N ASP A 148 0.24 -13.28 -13.09
CA ASP A 148 1.52 -13.98 -13.04
C ASP A 148 2.65 -13.25 -13.74
N THR A 149 2.34 -12.34 -14.64
CA THR A 149 3.31 -11.48 -15.33
C THR A 149 3.45 -10.09 -14.71
N HIS A 150 2.57 -9.74 -13.77
CA HIS A 150 2.61 -8.43 -13.13
C HIS A 150 3.78 -8.31 -12.13
N PRO A 151 4.55 -7.20 -12.13
CA PRO A 151 5.74 -7.05 -11.27
C PRO A 151 5.47 -7.21 -9.77
N SER A 152 4.26 -6.92 -9.30
CA SER A 152 3.89 -7.07 -7.89
C SER A 152 3.78 -8.52 -7.42
N LYS A 153 3.69 -9.50 -8.33
CA LYS A 153 3.51 -10.92 -7.97
C LYS A 153 4.57 -11.42 -7.00
N SER A 154 5.83 -11.25 -7.34
CA SER A 154 6.94 -11.73 -6.52
C SER A 154 6.96 -11.13 -5.11
N ILE A 155 6.52 -9.88 -4.97
CA ILE A 155 6.41 -9.18 -3.69
C ILE A 155 5.27 -9.74 -2.86
N LYS A 156 4.14 -10.06 -3.49
CA LYS A 156 2.96 -10.59 -2.82
C LYS A 156 3.09 -12.06 -2.45
N ASP A 157 3.78 -12.84 -3.26
CA ASP A 157 4.05 -14.25 -2.99
C ASP A 157 5.02 -14.44 -1.81
N ALA A 158 5.84 -13.44 -1.51
CA ALA A 158 6.72 -13.45 -0.35
C ALA A 158 5.92 -13.25 0.94
N LYS A 159 5.68 -14.35 1.66
CA LYS A 159 4.99 -14.34 2.95
C LYS A 159 5.96 -14.19 4.09
N ASP A 160 5.56 -13.38 5.07
CA ASP A 160 6.30 -13.24 6.33
C ASP A 160 5.75 -14.22 7.37
N SER A 161 6.65 -14.73 8.22
CA SER A 161 6.31 -15.55 9.39
C SER A 161 6.98 -14.97 10.64
N TRP A 162 6.34 -15.12 11.80
CA TRP A 162 6.85 -14.59 13.06
C TRP A 162 6.51 -15.50 14.24
N SER A 163 7.30 -15.40 15.30
CA SER A 163 7.03 -16.08 16.55
C SER A 163 5.96 -15.35 17.37
N THR A 164 5.10 -16.11 18.04
CA THR A 164 4.10 -15.60 19.00
C THR A 164 4.33 -16.22 20.37
N ALA A 165 3.63 -15.72 21.37
CA ALA A 165 3.69 -16.31 22.72
C ALA A 165 3.24 -17.78 22.78
N SER A 166 2.41 -18.22 21.84
CA SER A 166 1.85 -19.57 21.75
C SER A 166 2.43 -20.44 20.65
N GLY A 167 3.39 -19.94 19.86
CA GLY A 167 3.98 -20.68 18.73
C GLY A 167 4.45 -19.76 17.62
N SER A 168 3.95 -19.94 16.42
CA SER A 168 4.25 -19.12 15.23
C SER A 168 2.98 -18.70 14.50
N ALA A 169 3.08 -17.62 13.75
CA ALA A 169 2.05 -17.14 12.85
C ALA A 169 2.67 -16.85 11.47
N GLU A 170 1.87 -16.87 10.44
CA GLU A 170 2.25 -16.59 9.06
C GLU A 170 1.30 -15.57 8.44
N GLN A 171 1.80 -14.78 7.51
CA GLN A 171 0.99 -13.84 6.73
C GLN A 171 -0.10 -14.61 5.97
N PRO A 172 -1.38 -14.18 6.05
CA PRO A 172 -2.44 -14.76 5.24
C PRO A 172 -2.14 -14.68 3.74
N ALA A 173 -2.68 -15.60 2.96
CA ALA A 173 -2.57 -15.56 1.51
C ALA A 173 -3.37 -14.36 0.96
N THR A 174 -2.85 -13.73 -0.09
CA THR A 174 -3.61 -12.74 -0.86
C THR A 174 -4.48 -13.46 -1.89
N THR A 175 -5.60 -12.86 -2.30
CA THR A 175 -6.58 -13.46 -3.25
C THR A 175 -6.46 -12.91 -4.67
N GLN A 176 -5.39 -12.18 -4.98
CA GLN A 176 -5.22 -11.47 -6.24
C GLN A 176 -5.31 -12.34 -7.50
N SER A 177 -4.85 -13.58 -7.45
CA SER A 177 -4.89 -14.51 -8.59
C SER A 177 -6.30 -14.99 -8.99
N SER A 178 -7.32 -14.58 -8.22
CA SER A 178 -8.71 -14.97 -8.45
C SER A 178 -9.52 -13.92 -9.23
N ALA A 179 -8.95 -12.75 -9.48
CA ALA A 179 -9.61 -11.67 -10.22
C ALA A 179 -9.95 -12.10 -11.66
N LYS A 180 -11.13 -11.69 -12.15
CA LYS A 180 -11.66 -12.03 -13.47
C LYS A 180 -11.99 -10.79 -14.30
N TYR A 181 -11.63 -10.85 -15.59
CA TYR A 181 -12.08 -9.86 -16.55
C TYR A 181 -13.60 -10.04 -16.82
N PRO A 182 -14.40 -8.96 -16.95
CA PRO A 182 -14.04 -7.54 -16.89
C PRO A 182 -14.28 -6.90 -15.52
N THR A 183 -14.35 -7.67 -14.44
CA THR A 183 -14.80 -7.21 -13.13
C THR A 183 -13.70 -6.68 -12.23
N ASN A 184 -12.44 -6.72 -12.67
CA ASN A 184 -11.32 -6.16 -11.92
C ASN A 184 -10.96 -4.75 -12.41
N HIS A 185 -11.18 -3.75 -11.59
CA HIS A 185 -10.96 -2.34 -11.89
C HIS A 185 -9.67 -1.85 -11.23
N VAL A 186 -8.67 -1.53 -12.06
CA VAL A 186 -7.33 -1.18 -11.60
C VAL A 186 -6.96 0.23 -12.02
N PHE A 187 -6.42 0.98 -11.07
CA PHE A 187 -5.86 2.30 -11.28
C PHE A 187 -4.38 2.26 -10.89
N GLU A 188 -3.49 2.21 -11.87
CA GLU A 188 -2.07 2.05 -11.68
C GLU A 188 -1.28 3.26 -12.15
N THR A 189 -0.20 3.59 -11.43
CA THR A 189 0.73 4.66 -11.77
C THR A 189 1.95 4.11 -12.48
N GLU A 190 2.68 4.95 -13.24
CA GLU A 190 3.92 4.60 -13.94
C GLU A 190 4.98 3.94 -13.05
N SER A 191 4.99 4.21 -11.76
CA SER A 191 5.95 3.64 -10.82
C SER A 191 5.51 2.31 -10.22
N GLY A 192 4.31 1.81 -10.56
CA GLY A 192 3.77 0.55 -10.06
C GLY A 192 3.06 0.66 -8.71
N HIS A 193 2.54 1.84 -8.35
CA HIS A 193 1.55 1.96 -7.29
C HIS A 193 0.17 1.75 -7.87
N TYR A 194 -0.72 1.05 -7.19
CA TYR A 194 -2.07 0.89 -7.69
C TYR A 194 -3.14 0.81 -6.60
N VAL A 195 -4.36 1.11 -7.02
CA VAL A 195 -5.61 0.85 -6.31
C VAL A 195 -6.43 -0.10 -7.17
N GLU A 196 -6.97 -1.13 -6.56
CA GLU A 196 -7.70 -2.19 -7.24
C GLU A 196 -9.03 -2.43 -6.52
N PHE A 197 -10.10 -2.50 -7.31
CA PHE A 197 -11.43 -2.93 -6.90
C PHE A 197 -11.79 -4.15 -7.73
N ASP A 198 -11.77 -5.30 -7.10
CA ASP A 198 -12.10 -6.57 -7.72
C ASP A 198 -13.53 -6.95 -7.34
N ASP A 199 -14.42 -6.94 -8.31
CA ASP A 199 -15.82 -7.33 -8.17
C ASP A 199 -16.07 -8.77 -8.65
N THR A 200 -15.02 -9.58 -8.73
CA THR A 200 -15.13 -11.00 -9.09
C THR A 200 -15.98 -11.73 -8.05
N ALA A 201 -17.08 -12.34 -8.48
CA ALA A 201 -18.06 -12.98 -7.61
C ALA A 201 -17.44 -14.03 -6.69
N GLY A 202 -17.58 -13.83 -5.37
CA GLY A 202 -17.00 -14.68 -4.31
C GLY A 202 -15.52 -14.46 -4.04
N ASN A 203 -14.90 -13.50 -4.72
CA ASN A 203 -13.51 -13.09 -4.50
C ASN A 203 -13.35 -11.56 -4.47
N GLU A 204 -14.43 -10.86 -4.16
CA GLU A 204 -14.47 -9.39 -4.10
C GLU A 204 -13.35 -8.87 -3.20
N ARG A 205 -12.67 -7.79 -3.63
CA ARG A 205 -11.50 -7.28 -2.92
C ARG A 205 -11.27 -5.80 -3.17
N ILE A 206 -10.78 -5.12 -2.14
CA ILE A 206 -10.21 -3.77 -2.25
C ILE A 206 -8.73 -3.86 -1.91
N HIS A 207 -7.87 -3.31 -2.77
CA HIS A 207 -6.43 -3.36 -2.58
C HIS A 207 -5.78 -2.01 -2.87
N LEU A 208 -4.96 -1.54 -1.92
CA LEU A 208 -4.07 -0.38 -2.09
C LEU A 208 -2.64 -0.87 -1.98
N PHE A 209 -1.86 -0.72 -3.05
CA PHE A 209 -0.51 -1.25 -3.14
C PHE A 209 0.54 -0.17 -3.43
N HIS A 210 1.62 -0.21 -2.65
CA HIS A 210 2.85 0.55 -2.90
C HIS A 210 3.91 -0.35 -3.53
N LYS A 211 4.61 0.12 -4.57
CA LYS A 211 5.62 -0.64 -5.33
C LYS A 211 6.71 -1.36 -4.52
N LYS A 212 6.94 -0.95 -3.27
CA LYS A 212 7.90 -1.60 -2.35
C LYS A 212 7.29 -2.77 -1.57
N GLY A 213 6.00 -3.06 -1.75
CA GLY A 213 5.33 -4.18 -1.09
C GLY A 213 4.56 -3.82 0.18
N THR A 214 4.46 -2.55 0.54
CA THR A 214 3.49 -2.09 1.55
C THR A 214 2.10 -2.09 0.93
N PHE A 215 1.11 -2.69 1.60
CA PHE A 215 -0.26 -2.72 1.09
C PHE A 215 -1.33 -2.79 2.19
N ILE A 216 -2.54 -2.44 1.81
CA ILE A 216 -3.78 -2.69 2.55
C ILE A 216 -4.68 -3.51 1.63
N GLU A 217 -5.17 -4.65 2.11
CA GLU A 217 -6.12 -5.50 1.41
C GLU A 217 -7.34 -5.76 2.28
N ILE A 218 -8.52 -5.67 1.69
CA ILE A 218 -9.79 -6.12 2.27
C ILE A 218 -10.31 -7.23 1.36
N ASP A 219 -10.40 -8.45 1.87
CA ASP A 219 -10.83 -9.62 1.11
C ASP A 219 -12.35 -9.81 1.12
N SER A 220 -12.84 -10.80 0.35
CA SER A 220 -14.27 -11.12 0.21
C SER A 220 -14.97 -11.54 1.51
N ALA A 221 -14.22 -11.95 2.51
CA ALA A 221 -14.75 -12.27 3.85
C ALA A 221 -14.73 -11.05 4.78
N GLY A 222 -14.25 -9.90 4.32
CA GLY A 222 -14.10 -8.66 5.10
C GLY A 222 -12.89 -8.65 6.02
N ASN A 223 -11.91 -9.57 5.83
CA ASN A 223 -10.67 -9.51 6.57
C ASN A 223 -9.80 -8.35 6.05
N VAL A 224 -9.11 -7.66 6.97
CA VAL A 224 -8.18 -6.58 6.63
C VAL A 224 -6.76 -7.03 6.90
N ILE A 225 -5.91 -6.94 5.88
CA ILE A 225 -4.47 -7.17 5.98
C ILE A 225 -3.75 -5.84 5.73
N ILE A 226 -2.92 -5.43 6.69
CA ILE A 226 -2.01 -4.28 6.55
C ILE A 226 -0.59 -4.82 6.62
N LYS A 227 0.12 -4.77 5.50
CA LYS A 227 1.54 -5.12 5.43
C LYS A 227 2.35 -3.85 5.22
N THR A 228 3.36 -3.63 6.08
CA THR A 228 4.31 -2.53 5.94
C THR A 228 5.73 -3.07 5.85
N VAL A 229 6.44 -2.73 4.78
CA VAL A 229 7.85 -3.14 4.58
C VAL A 229 8.81 -2.22 5.34
N GLY A 230 8.42 -0.98 5.59
CA GLY A 230 9.18 -0.01 6.37
C GLY A 230 8.62 0.16 7.79
N ASN A 231 8.83 1.34 8.37
CA ASN A 231 8.34 1.69 9.69
C ASN A 231 6.86 2.10 9.66
N VAL A 232 6.16 1.83 10.75
CA VAL A 232 4.82 2.37 11.01
C VAL A 232 4.91 3.34 12.18
N THR A 233 4.36 4.54 11.99
CA THR A 233 4.21 5.54 13.06
C THR A 233 2.73 5.86 13.18
N ASN A 234 2.16 5.61 14.35
CA ASN A 234 0.77 5.94 14.67
C ASN A 234 0.74 7.09 15.68
N ILE A 235 0.26 8.27 15.28
CA ILE A 235 0.17 9.47 16.11
C ILE A 235 -1.30 9.82 16.27
N VAL A 236 -1.80 9.78 17.50
CA VAL A 236 -3.18 10.10 17.84
C VAL A 236 -3.21 11.28 18.80
N ALA A 237 -3.76 12.41 18.36
CA ALA A 237 -3.88 13.62 19.19
C ALA A 237 -5.00 13.54 20.24
N GLY A 238 -5.94 12.62 20.08
CA GLY A 238 -7.03 12.35 21.00
C GLY A 238 -6.90 10.97 21.64
N ASN A 239 -8.00 10.31 21.88
CA ASN A 239 -8.04 8.96 22.44
C ASN A 239 -7.83 7.90 21.34
N MET A 240 -7.29 6.76 21.73
CA MET A 240 -7.22 5.56 20.90
C MET A 240 -7.82 4.38 21.67
N ASP A 241 -8.93 3.85 21.17
CA ASP A 241 -9.60 2.68 21.72
C ASP A 241 -9.42 1.49 20.78
N THR A 242 -9.05 0.33 21.32
CA THR A 242 -8.96 -0.92 20.56
C THR A 242 -9.83 -1.97 21.23
N TYR A 243 -10.86 -2.46 20.53
CA TYR A 243 -11.72 -3.54 20.97
C TYR A 243 -11.58 -4.74 20.05
N VAL A 244 -11.23 -5.89 20.61
CA VAL A 244 -11.11 -7.16 19.88
C VAL A 244 -12.03 -8.19 20.53
N LYS A 245 -13.04 -8.65 19.80
CA LYS A 245 -13.98 -9.67 20.31
C LYS A 245 -13.34 -11.05 20.49
N GLY A 246 -12.33 -11.34 19.68
CA GLY A 246 -11.56 -12.59 19.73
C GLY A 246 -10.22 -12.40 20.44
N ASN A 247 -9.20 -13.09 19.98
CA ASN A 247 -7.85 -13.01 20.54
C ASN A 247 -7.11 -11.76 20.05
N TYR A 248 -6.36 -11.13 20.93
CA TYR A 248 -5.42 -10.06 20.61
C TYR A 248 -4.00 -10.54 20.88
N SER A 249 -3.13 -10.51 19.88
CA SER A 249 -1.74 -10.97 19.99
C SER A 249 -0.80 -9.84 19.57
N VAL A 250 0.20 -9.57 20.40
CA VAL A 250 1.30 -8.64 20.10
C VAL A 250 2.61 -9.40 20.12
N SER A 251 3.38 -9.30 19.04
CA SER A 251 4.71 -9.91 18.91
C SER A 251 5.70 -8.88 18.38
N ALA A 252 6.87 -8.78 19.01
CA ALA A 252 7.97 -7.92 18.57
C ALA A 252 9.24 -8.75 18.47
N GLY A 253 9.99 -8.61 17.38
CA GLY A 253 11.31 -9.20 17.22
C GLY A 253 12.40 -8.46 17.99
N GLY A 254 12.11 -7.27 18.49
CA GLY A 254 12.97 -6.43 19.34
C GLY A 254 12.28 -6.11 20.67
N ASN A 255 12.49 -4.90 21.17
CA ASN A 255 11.95 -4.44 22.43
C ASN A 255 10.47 -4.02 22.31
N ILE A 256 9.76 -4.10 23.45
CA ILE A 256 8.47 -3.45 23.65
C ILE A 256 8.64 -2.46 24.80
N ASP A 257 8.44 -1.17 24.53
CA ASP A 257 8.49 -0.10 25.52
C ASP A 257 7.08 0.46 25.73
N ILE A 258 6.65 0.48 27.00
CA ILE A 258 5.35 1.03 27.40
C ILE A 258 5.60 2.17 28.39
N TYR A 259 5.17 3.38 28.06
CA TYR A 259 5.24 4.53 28.93
C TYR A 259 3.86 5.16 29.09
N ALA A 260 3.40 5.32 30.32
CA ALA A 260 2.19 6.04 30.68
C ALA A 260 2.54 7.18 31.65
N LYS A 261 2.20 8.42 31.27
CA LYS A 261 2.33 9.58 32.17
C LYS A 261 1.33 9.52 33.34
N GLY A 262 0.21 8.89 33.12
CA GLY A 262 -0.82 8.62 34.12
C GLY A 262 -0.76 7.19 34.64
N ASN A 263 -1.89 6.59 34.91
CA ASN A 263 -2.02 5.24 35.46
C ASN A 263 -1.96 4.19 34.34
N LEU A 264 -1.37 3.04 34.61
CA LEU A 264 -1.54 1.81 33.85
C LEU A 264 -2.48 0.89 34.68
N THR A 265 -3.55 0.41 34.06
CA THR A 265 -4.48 -0.53 34.69
C THR A 265 -4.58 -1.78 33.83
N GLU A 266 -4.31 -2.93 34.44
CA GLU A 266 -4.50 -4.24 33.81
C GLU A 266 -5.53 -5.03 34.60
N LYS A 267 -6.53 -5.60 33.93
CA LYS A 267 -7.52 -6.48 34.52
C LYS A 267 -7.62 -7.76 33.69
N VAL A 268 -7.45 -8.89 34.34
CA VAL A 268 -7.54 -10.22 33.73
C VAL A 268 -8.50 -11.08 34.54
N ASP A 269 -9.57 -11.54 33.90
CA ASP A 269 -10.55 -12.42 34.56
C ASP A 269 -10.08 -13.90 34.58
N GLY A 270 -9.06 -14.24 33.81
CA GLY A 270 -8.43 -15.56 33.76
C GLY A 270 -7.05 -15.59 34.41
N ASN A 271 -6.16 -16.42 33.88
CA ASN A 271 -4.80 -16.57 34.37
C ASN A 271 -3.84 -15.62 33.74
N VAL A 272 -2.88 -15.09 34.47
CA VAL A 272 -1.69 -14.37 33.96
C VAL A 272 -0.51 -15.31 34.06
N LYS A 273 0.22 -15.46 32.94
CA LYS A 273 1.48 -16.20 32.83
C LYS A 273 2.60 -15.28 32.38
N ILE A 274 3.63 -15.11 33.17
CA ILE A 274 4.83 -14.33 32.86
C ILE A 274 6.02 -15.28 32.80
N THR A 275 6.73 -15.31 31.68
CA THR A 275 7.95 -16.11 31.51
C THR A 275 9.08 -15.18 31.07
N VAL A 276 10.13 -15.07 31.89
CA VAL A 276 11.29 -14.23 31.62
C VAL A 276 12.54 -15.10 31.64
N LYS A 277 13.35 -15.04 30.58
CA LYS A 277 14.63 -15.75 30.50
C LYS A 277 15.79 -14.97 31.12
N GLY A 278 15.63 -13.67 31.21
CA GLY A 278 16.61 -12.76 31.82
C GLY A 278 16.20 -12.30 33.22
N ASN A 279 16.53 -11.09 33.59
CA ASN A 279 16.24 -10.49 34.88
C ASN A 279 14.85 -9.81 34.87
N VAL A 280 14.22 -9.77 36.04
CA VAL A 280 13.08 -8.92 36.33
C VAL A 280 13.49 -7.88 37.35
N GLU A 281 13.34 -6.62 37.06
CA GLU A 281 13.58 -5.50 37.96
C GLU A 281 12.28 -4.74 38.21
N SER A 282 11.96 -4.45 39.45
CA SER A 282 10.82 -3.66 39.85
C SER A 282 11.22 -2.62 40.90
N ALA A 283 11.09 -1.34 40.55
CA ALA A 283 11.37 -0.21 41.44
C ALA A 283 10.08 0.55 41.75
N ILE A 284 9.66 0.56 43.02
CA ILE A 284 8.41 1.18 43.47
C ILE A 284 8.72 2.22 44.51
N THR A 285 8.46 3.51 44.24
CA THR A 285 8.68 4.61 45.16
C THR A 285 7.50 4.79 46.16
N GLY A 286 6.34 4.25 45.81
CA GLY A 286 5.16 4.24 46.67
C GLY A 286 5.01 2.92 47.44
N SER A 287 3.79 2.50 47.63
CA SER A 287 3.46 1.24 48.31
C SER A 287 3.22 0.12 47.30
N LEU A 288 3.69 -1.08 47.63
CA LEU A 288 3.27 -2.31 46.96
C LEU A 288 2.26 -3.04 47.89
N THR A 289 1.09 -3.35 47.33
CA THR A 289 0.08 -4.19 47.98
C THR A 289 -0.14 -5.42 47.09
N GLU A 290 0.01 -6.59 47.69
CA GLU A 290 -0.29 -7.87 47.08
C GLU A 290 -1.28 -8.63 47.94
N GLU A 291 -2.41 -9.02 47.38
CA GLU A 291 -3.44 -9.81 48.07
C GLU A 291 -3.69 -11.10 47.34
N VAL A 292 -3.44 -12.22 47.98
CA VAL A 292 -3.65 -13.56 47.43
C VAL A 292 -4.57 -14.33 48.33
N THR A 293 -5.75 -14.70 47.82
CA THR A 293 -6.78 -15.38 48.60
C THR A 293 -6.56 -16.88 48.78
N MET A 294 -5.65 -17.45 48.00
CA MET A 294 -5.30 -18.87 48.07
C MET A 294 -3.80 -19.05 48.36
N ASP A 295 -3.15 -20.04 47.78
CA ASP A 295 -1.78 -20.37 48.07
C ASP A 295 -0.78 -19.47 47.30
N VAL A 296 0.28 -19.07 48.01
CA VAL A 296 1.47 -18.47 47.41
C VAL A 296 2.62 -19.48 47.47
N LYS A 297 3.18 -19.86 46.32
CA LYS A 297 4.39 -20.68 46.23
C LYS A 297 5.54 -19.87 45.65
N GLN A 298 6.61 -19.72 46.38
CA GLN A 298 7.84 -19.10 45.94
C GLN A 298 8.99 -20.10 46.04
N ASP A 299 9.70 -20.36 44.96
CA ASP A 299 10.80 -21.35 44.90
C ASP A 299 12.07 -20.65 44.35
N TYR A 300 12.99 -20.36 45.28
CA TYR A 300 14.27 -19.74 44.98
C TYR A 300 15.38 -20.81 44.97
N LYS A 301 15.93 -21.11 43.83
CA LYS A 301 16.90 -22.19 43.67
C LYS A 301 18.29 -21.86 44.25
N VAL A 302 18.58 -20.57 44.46
CA VAL A 302 19.88 -20.12 44.97
C VAL A 302 19.69 -19.32 46.26
N ASN A 303 19.41 -18.03 46.15
CA ASN A 303 19.31 -17.17 47.33
C ASN A 303 18.02 -16.31 47.31
N LEU A 304 17.46 -16.07 48.47
CA LEU A 304 16.51 -15.00 48.72
C LEU A 304 17.10 -14.06 49.77
N THR A 305 17.24 -12.77 49.43
CA THR A 305 17.65 -11.74 50.38
C THR A 305 16.54 -10.73 50.56
N THR A 306 16.08 -10.51 51.76
CA THR A 306 15.11 -9.48 52.09
C THR A 306 15.67 -8.52 53.11
N THR A 307 15.76 -7.23 52.77
CA THR A 307 16.24 -6.17 53.65
C THR A 307 15.09 -5.24 53.97
N ILE A 308 14.82 -5.00 55.25
CA ILE A 308 13.75 -4.14 55.75
C ILE A 308 14.36 -3.03 56.57
N GLY A 309 14.27 -1.77 56.10
CA GLY A 309 14.93 -0.62 56.73
C GLY A 309 14.28 -0.12 58.03
N ALA A 310 13.06 -0.57 58.32
CA ALA A 310 12.35 -0.19 59.53
C ALA A 310 11.73 -1.44 60.24
N LEU A 311 10.40 -1.49 60.37
CA LEU A 311 9.74 -2.62 61.04
C LEU A 311 9.26 -3.66 60.02
N GLY A 312 9.71 -4.88 60.12
CA GLY A 312 9.19 -6.06 59.42
C GLY A 312 8.28 -6.89 60.33
N SER A 313 7.20 -7.39 59.82
CA SER A 313 6.30 -8.30 60.56
C SER A 313 5.84 -9.43 59.63
N ILE A 314 5.99 -10.67 60.15
CA ILE A 314 5.40 -11.86 59.51
C ILE A 314 4.44 -12.46 60.52
N LYS A 315 3.17 -12.59 60.16
CA LYS A 315 2.13 -13.15 61.03
C LYS A 315 1.47 -14.33 60.33
N ALA A 316 1.25 -15.39 61.06
CA ALA A 316 0.43 -16.53 60.63
C ALA A 316 -0.69 -16.74 61.64
N SER A 317 -1.92 -16.99 61.18
CA SER A 317 -3.06 -17.30 62.04
C SER A 317 -3.05 -18.76 62.55
N ALA A 318 -2.25 -19.59 61.90
CA ALA A 318 -2.08 -21.00 62.29
C ALA A 318 -0.59 -21.28 62.53
N ALA A 319 -0.03 -22.36 62.03
CA ALA A 319 1.38 -22.68 62.23
C ALA A 319 2.30 -21.95 61.21
N MET A 320 3.41 -21.42 61.69
CA MET A 320 4.52 -20.98 60.86
C MET A 320 5.70 -21.94 61.09
N VAL A 321 6.14 -22.59 60.01
CA VAL A 321 7.31 -23.50 60.06
C VAL A 321 8.49 -22.84 59.35
N VAL A 322 9.58 -22.70 60.13
CA VAL A 322 10.87 -22.21 59.59
C VAL A 322 11.88 -23.34 59.76
N GLY A 323 12.46 -23.80 58.65
CA GLY A 323 13.43 -24.88 58.66
C GLY A 323 14.70 -24.54 57.87
N GLY A 324 15.83 -25.00 58.32
CA GLY A 324 17.12 -24.82 57.65
C GLY A 324 18.22 -25.53 58.40
N SER A 325 19.43 -25.66 57.84
CA SER A 325 20.61 -26.23 58.51
C SER A 325 21.13 -25.34 59.63
N SER A 326 20.85 -24.04 59.60
CA SER A 326 21.03 -23.10 60.69
C SER A 326 19.98 -21.98 60.64
N ILE A 327 19.48 -21.57 61.79
CA ILE A 327 18.57 -20.43 61.96
C ILE A 327 19.20 -19.54 63.00
N SER A 328 19.46 -18.26 62.64
CA SER A 328 20.05 -17.28 63.57
C SER A 328 19.08 -16.10 63.71
N PHE A 329 18.82 -15.72 64.96
CA PHE A 329 18.06 -14.51 65.31
C PHE A 329 19.01 -13.59 66.09
N ASN A 330 19.25 -12.37 65.56
CA ASN A 330 20.03 -11.34 66.21
C ASN A 330 19.16 -10.35 66.94
#